data_91f1e0971666667233a4b0f90e442706
#
_entry.id   91f1e0971666667233a4b0f90e442706
#
_cell.length_a   1.000
_cell.length_b   1.000
_cell.length_c   1.000
_cell.angle_alpha   90.00
_cell.angle_beta   90.00
_cell.angle_gamma   90.00
#
_symmetry.space_group_name_H-M   'P 1'
#
loop_
_entity.id
_entity.type
_entity.pdbx_description
1 polymer ?
#
loop_
_entity_poly.entity_id
_entity_poly.type
_entity_poly.pdbx_seq_one_letter_code
_entity_poly.pdbx_strand_id
1 'polypeptide(L)'
;MNSKTILQYTAAIVVCFLIGCAAALGLNAYDRHNERITPISGGQTIDFSAYGFSLTVPDDFALNDYTTNNTAEGGNALFAGCAYGELGELYIFCYTNESGDALSQYKAQDVVTYYMNAGATDVRMRTLGGRDFICYRATVQTGDGEETWDTYETWNGDIQISFETRMAPEDVLPILATITF
;
A
#
# COMPACT_ATOMS: atom_id res chain seq x y z
N MET A 1 8.61 -20.83 -46.54
CA MET A 1 9.52 -20.68 -45.38
C MET A 1 10.06 -22.06 -45.03
N ASN A 2 11.36 -22.22 -44.87
CA ASN A 2 11.97 -23.54 -44.67
C ASN A 2 11.70 -24.02 -43.22
N SER A 3 11.43 -25.31 -43.02
CA SER A 3 11.12 -25.89 -41.71
C SER A 3 12.17 -25.60 -40.62
N LYS A 4 13.46 -25.49 -41.02
CA LYS A 4 14.55 -25.06 -40.13
C LYS A 4 14.38 -23.62 -39.62
N THR A 5 13.91 -22.71 -40.47
CA THR A 5 13.68 -21.31 -40.11
C THR A 5 12.51 -21.20 -39.14
N ILE A 6 11.43 -21.95 -39.34
CA ILE A 6 10.27 -22.00 -38.41
C ILE A 6 10.72 -22.48 -37.05
N LEU A 7 11.49 -23.57 -36.99
CA LEU A 7 11.97 -24.13 -35.74
C LEU A 7 12.87 -23.15 -34.96
N GLN A 8 13.73 -22.40 -35.66
CA GLN A 8 14.59 -21.37 -35.06
C GLN A 8 13.79 -20.21 -34.46
N TYR A 9 12.76 -19.71 -35.17
CA TYR A 9 11.89 -18.64 -34.67
C TYR A 9 11.05 -19.12 -33.46
N THR A 10 10.52 -20.34 -33.50
CA THR A 10 9.76 -20.90 -32.39
C THR A 10 10.65 -21.06 -31.14
N ALA A 11 11.88 -21.57 -31.33
CA ALA A 11 12.84 -21.71 -30.23
C ALA A 11 13.21 -20.34 -29.62
N ALA A 12 13.45 -19.31 -30.45
CA ALA A 12 13.75 -17.95 -29.99
C ALA A 12 12.58 -17.35 -29.19
N ILE A 13 11.35 -17.51 -29.65
CA ILE A 13 10.14 -17.01 -28.93
C ILE A 13 9.99 -17.71 -27.59
N VAL A 14 10.16 -19.01 -27.52
CA VAL A 14 10.07 -19.80 -26.26
C VAL A 14 11.17 -19.35 -25.28
N VAL A 15 12.40 -19.15 -25.75
CA VAL A 15 13.51 -18.68 -24.89
C VAL A 15 13.23 -17.26 -24.37
N CYS A 16 12.75 -16.34 -25.21
CA CYS A 16 12.39 -14.98 -24.79
C CYS A 16 11.25 -14.99 -23.76
N PHE A 17 10.23 -15.87 -23.95
CA PHE A 17 9.14 -16.03 -23.01
C PHE A 17 9.63 -16.60 -21.68
N LEU A 18 10.48 -17.61 -21.68
CA LEU A 18 11.06 -18.20 -20.47
C LEU A 18 11.95 -17.21 -19.71
N ILE A 19 12.74 -16.39 -20.42
CA ILE A 19 13.57 -15.34 -19.82
C ILE A 19 12.65 -14.26 -19.21
N GLY A 20 11.60 -13.85 -19.92
CA GLY A 20 10.62 -12.89 -19.40
C GLY A 20 9.90 -13.38 -18.14
N CYS A 21 9.45 -14.64 -18.13
CA CYS A 21 8.84 -15.27 -16.96
C CYS A 21 9.84 -15.41 -15.80
N ALA A 22 11.09 -15.81 -16.07
CA ALA A 22 12.12 -15.95 -15.05
C ALA A 22 12.51 -14.58 -14.46
N ALA A 23 12.57 -13.53 -15.28
CA ALA A 23 12.81 -12.17 -14.82
C ALA A 23 11.65 -11.66 -13.95
N ALA A 24 10.40 -11.88 -14.36
CA ALA A 24 9.21 -11.50 -13.58
C ALA A 24 9.13 -12.25 -12.25
N LEU A 25 9.41 -13.56 -12.25
CA LEU A 25 9.46 -14.36 -11.03
C LEU A 25 10.66 -13.98 -10.14
N GLY A 26 11.80 -13.66 -10.74
CA GLY A 26 13.00 -13.19 -10.04
C GLY A 26 12.78 -11.82 -9.38
N LEU A 27 12.13 -10.89 -10.06
CA LEU A 27 11.78 -9.59 -9.50
C LEU A 27 10.79 -9.73 -8.34
N ASN A 28 9.74 -10.55 -8.48
CA ASN A 28 8.80 -10.82 -7.38
C ASN A 28 9.45 -11.53 -6.18
N ALA A 29 10.42 -12.43 -6.43
CA ALA A 29 11.17 -13.07 -5.35
C ALA A 29 12.17 -12.12 -4.71
N TYR A 30 12.78 -11.22 -5.50
CA TYR A 30 13.71 -10.20 -5.02
C TYR A 30 13.00 -9.17 -4.12
N ASP A 31 11.81 -8.69 -4.52
CA ASP A 31 11.01 -7.76 -3.72
C ASP A 31 10.55 -8.40 -2.40
N ARG A 32 10.20 -9.69 -2.40
CA ARG A 32 9.82 -10.41 -1.17
C ARG A 32 11.00 -10.71 -0.23
N HIS A 33 12.22 -10.83 -0.76
CA HIS A 33 13.37 -11.31 0.04
C HIS A 33 14.23 -10.18 0.62
N ASN A 34 14.17 -8.97 0.09
CA ASN A 34 15.06 -7.88 0.48
C ASN A 34 14.45 -6.83 1.41
N GLU A 35 13.16 -6.89 1.72
CA GLU A 35 12.55 -5.89 2.61
C GLU A 35 12.08 -6.52 3.93
N ARG A 36 13.01 -6.94 4.77
CA ARG A 36 12.74 -7.01 6.21
C ARG A 36 12.68 -5.58 6.74
N ILE A 37 11.49 -5.01 6.70
CA ILE A 37 11.24 -3.75 7.36
C ILE A 37 11.27 -4.03 8.86
N THR A 38 12.23 -3.42 9.53
CA THR A 38 12.31 -3.50 11.00
C THR A 38 11.35 -2.46 11.57
N PRO A 39 10.36 -2.87 12.40
CA PRO A 39 9.49 -1.93 13.09
C PRO A 39 10.33 -0.92 13.91
N ILE A 40 9.80 0.29 14.10
CA ILE A 40 10.41 1.26 15.00
C ILE A 40 10.55 0.64 16.40
N SER A 41 11.63 0.98 17.09
CA SER A 41 11.86 0.57 18.48
C SER A 41 11.48 1.71 19.42
N GLY A 42 10.49 1.49 20.26
CA GLY A 42 9.93 2.55 21.12
C GLY A 42 8.82 3.33 20.40
N GLY A 43 8.38 4.42 21.02
CA GLY A 43 7.27 5.22 20.54
C GLY A 43 5.97 5.00 21.32
N GLN A 44 4.95 5.76 20.98
CA GLN A 44 3.63 5.68 21.58
C GLN A 44 2.69 4.86 20.68
N THR A 45 1.85 4.04 21.31
CA THR A 45 0.82 3.28 20.59
C THR A 45 -0.47 4.09 20.52
N ILE A 46 -0.96 4.29 19.31
CA ILE A 46 -2.29 4.86 19.05
C ILE A 46 -3.26 3.70 18.91
N ASP A 47 -4.32 3.72 19.72
CA ASP A 47 -5.35 2.69 19.75
C ASP A 47 -6.47 3.02 18.77
N PHE A 48 -6.63 2.17 17.76
CA PHE A 48 -7.73 2.16 16.80
C PHE A 48 -8.58 0.91 16.96
N SER A 49 -8.73 0.39 18.18
CA SER A 49 -9.47 -0.86 18.45
C SER A 49 -10.92 -0.82 17.97
N ALA A 50 -11.55 0.36 17.90
CA ALA A 50 -12.87 0.54 17.29
C ALA A 50 -12.89 0.12 15.80
N TYR A 51 -11.74 0.12 15.13
CA TYR A 51 -11.53 -0.28 13.73
C TYR A 51 -10.70 -1.57 13.62
N GLY A 52 -10.40 -2.18 14.79
CA GLY A 52 -9.75 -3.46 14.90
C GLY A 52 -8.25 -3.46 14.70
N PHE A 53 -7.55 -2.35 14.95
CA PHE A 53 -6.09 -2.31 14.88
C PHE A 53 -5.48 -1.32 15.89
N SER A 54 -4.17 -1.39 16.05
CA SER A 54 -3.36 -0.36 16.70
C SER A 54 -2.08 -0.09 15.91
N LEU A 55 -1.48 1.07 16.11
CA LEU A 55 -0.27 1.52 15.41
C LEU A 55 0.68 2.19 16.40
N THR A 56 1.97 1.85 16.37
CA THR A 56 2.98 2.57 17.12
C THR A 56 3.65 3.62 16.24
N VAL A 57 3.67 4.85 16.73
CA VAL A 57 4.31 6.01 16.07
C VAL A 57 5.42 6.54 16.95
N PRO A 58 6.39 7.33 16.45
CA PRO A 58 7.38 8.01 17.26
C PRO A 58 6.76 8.83 18.41
N ASP A 59 7.51 9.02 19.52
CA ASP A 59 7.01 9.68 20.73
C ASP A 59 6.62 11.15 20.53
N ASP A 60 7.20 11.81 19.52
CA ASP A 60 6.92 13.20 19.15
C ASP A 60 5.66 13.36 18.27
N PHE A 61 5.07 12.25 17.82
CA PHE A 61 3.86 12.32 17.00
C PHE A 61 2.63 12.64 17.84
N ALA A 62 1.79 13.53 17.33
CA ALA A 62 0.46 13.82 17.87
C ALA A 62 -0.61 13.40 16.85
N LEU A 63 -1.77 12.97 17.34
CA LEU A 63 -2.92 12.62 16.49
C LEU A 63 -3.95 13.73 16.49
N ASN A 64 -4.29 14.25 15.32
CA ASN A 64 -5.48 15.07 15.10
C ASN A 64 -6.59 14.21 14.48
N ASP A 65 -7.75 14.20 15.14
CA ASP A 65 -8.96 13.52 14.65
C ASP A 65 -9.82 14.54 13.87
N TYR A 66 -10.02 14.28 12.60
CA TYR A 66 -10.84 15.10 11.69
C TYR A 66 -12.17 14.43 11.33
N THR A 67 -12.52 13.32 11.96
CA THR A 67 -13.69 12.50 11.59
C THR A 67 -14.97 13.33 11.54
N THR A 68 -15.20 14.19 12.53
CA THR A 68 -16.38 15.06 12.57
C THR A 68 -16.41 16.07 11.42
N ASN A 69 -15.26 16.66 11.06
CA ASN A 69 -15.16 17.60 9.96
C ASN A 69 -15.34 16.89 8.62
N ASN A 70 -14.74 15.71 8.45
CA ASN A 70 -14.87 14.90 7.25
C ASN A 70 -16.35 14.55 6.98
N THR A 71 -17.08 14.09 7.97
CA THR A 71 -18.51 13.76 7.83
C THR A 71 -19.37 15.00 7.58
N ALA A 72 -19.04 16.16 8.18
CA ALA A 72 -19.74 17.43 7.98
C ALA A 72 -19.54 17.96 6.54
N GLU A 73 -18.41 17.69 5.92
CA GLU A 73 -18.08 18.05 4.54
C GLU A 73 -18.56 17.02 3.50
N GLY A 74 -19.33 16.01 3.93
CA GLY A 74 -19.87 14.95 3.07
C GLY A 74 -18.93 13.77 2.85
N GLY A 75 -17.86 13.67 3.61
CA GLY A 75 -17.00 12.51 3.63
C GLY A 75 -17.71 11.29 4.28
N ASN A 76 -17.28 10.09 3.92
CA ASN A 76 -17.87 8.83 4.39
C ASN A 76 -16.90 7.97 5.21
N ALA A 77 -15.78 8.53 5.66
CA ALA A 77 -14.84 7.82 6.50
C ALA A 77 -15.46 7.55 7.89
N LEU A 78 -15.27 6.35 8.39
CA LEU A 78 -15.57 5.99 9.79
C LEU A 78 -14.60 6.69 10.73
N PHE A 79 -13.36 6.85 10.27
CA PHE A 79 -12.32 7.64 10.92
C PHE A 79 -11.53 8.40 9.84
N ALA A 80 -11.18 9.63 10.14
CA ALA A 80 -10.25 10.44 9.37
C ALA A 80 -9.37 11.23 10.33
N GLY A 81 -8.05 11.06 10.25
CA GLY A 81 -7.12 11.72 11.15
C GLY A 81 -5.72 11.85 10.55
N CYS A 82 -4.86 12.58 11.24
CA CYS A 82 -3.47 12.75 10.88
C CYS A 82 -2.58 12.59 12.12
N ALA A 83 -1.68 11.62 12.08
CA ALA A 83 -0.57 11.54 13.00
C ALA A 83 0.59 12.35 12.43
N TYR A 84 1.15 13.29 13.17
CA TYR A 84 2.19 14.19 12.68
C TYR A 84 3.28 14.42 13.75
N GLY A 85 4.50 14.56 13.28
CA GLY A 85 5.70 14.78 14.10
C GLY A 85 6.86 15.32 13.27
N GLU A 86 8.08 15.20 13.78
CA GLU A 86 9.28 15.71 13.10
C GLU A 86 9.54 15.03 11.74
N LEU A 87 9.16 13.75 11.59
CA LEU A 87 9.33 12.99 10.35
C LEU A 87 8.32 13.39 9.26
N GLY A 88 7.22 14.05 9.63
CA GLY A 88 6.17 14.46 8.70
C GLY A 88 4.76 14.09 9.15
N GLU A 89 3.90 13.86 8.19
CA GLU A 89 2.47 13.62 8.38
C GLU A 89 2.06 12.26 7.82
N LEU A 90 1.28 11.52 8.61
CA LEU A 90 0.66 10.26 8.22
C LEU A 90 -0.86 10.40 8.37
N TYR A 91 -1.55 10.58 7.26
CA TYR A 91 -3.01 10.60 7.22
C TYR A 91 -3.54 9.17 7.32
N ILE A 92 -4.58 8.99 8.12
CA ILE A 92 -5.17 7.69 8.43
C ILE A 92 -6.66 7.78 8.18
N PHE A 93 -7.17 6.89 7.32
CA PHE A 93 -8.58 6.81 7.01
C PHE A 93 -9.07 5.38 7.23
N CYS A 94 -10.28 5.25 7.78
CA CYS A 94 -10.99 3.98 7.85
C CYS A 94 -12.33 4.14 7.14
N TYR A 95 -12.66 3.22 6.24
CA TYR A 95 -13.90 3.21 5.48
C TYR A 95 -14.62 1.88 5.64
N THR A 96 -15.95 1.90 5.61
CA THR A 96 -16.70 0.68 5.39
C THR A 96 -16.53 0.24 3.94
N ASN A 97 -16.10 -0.99 3.75
CA ASN A 97 -16.03 -1.60 2.43
C ASN A 97 -17.05 -2.75 2.34
N GLU A 98 -18.22 -2.46 1.78
CA GLU A 98 -19.30 -3.45 1.60
C GLU A 98 -18.87 -4.65 0.74
N SER A 99 -17.85 -4.49 -0.10
CA SER A 99 -17.27 -5.56 -0.90
C SER A 99 -16.34 -6.48 -0.10
N GLY A 100 -16.05 -6.14 1.17
CA GLY A 100 -15.14 -6.88 2.04
C GLY A 100 -13.67 -6.70 1.70
N ASP A 101 -12.83 -7.54 2.27
CA ASP A 101 -11.38 -7.50 2.09
C ASP A 101 -10.98 -7.91 0.67
N ALA A 102 -10.56 -6.92 -0.12
CA ALA A 102 -10.14 -7.12 -1.50
C ALA A 102 -8.91 -8.03 -1.61
N LEU A 103 -7.98 -7.97 -0.64
CA LEU A 103 -6.74 -8.78 -0.67
C LEU A 103 -7.00 -10.25 -0.35
N SER A 104 -8.06 -10.57 0.41
CA SER A 104 -8.46 -11.95 0.67
C SER A 104 -9.32 -12.56 -0.44
N GLN A 105 -10.07 -11.73 -1.20
CA GLN A 105 -11.02 -12.17 -2.21
C GLN A 105 -10.42 -12.27 -3.61
N TYR A 106 -9.43 -11.44 -3.93
CA TYR A 106 -8.85 -11.36 -5.26
C TYR A 106 -7.36 -11.76 -5.23
N LYS A 107 -6.87 -12.22 -6.39
CA LYS A 107 -5.44 -12.46 -6.54
C LYS A 107 -4.69 -11.13 -6.50
N ALA A 108 -3.53 -11.13 -5.85
CA ALA A 108 -2.68 -9.94 -5.74
C ALA A 108 -2.46 -9.23 -7.09
N GLN A 109 -2.26 -10.00 -8.18
CA GLN A 109 -2.06 -9.45 -9.52
C GLN A 109 -3.30 -8.71 -10.05
N ASP A 110 -4.51 -9.17 -9.73
CA ASP A 110 -5.75 -8.55 -10.17
C ASP A 110 -5.95 -7.23 -9.42
N VAL A 111 -5.64 -7.19 -8.12
CA VAL A 111 -5.67 -5.98 -7.30
C VAL A 111 -4.66 -4.95 -7.82
N VAL A 112 -3.41 -5.34 -8.05
CA VAL A 112 -2.37 -4.46 -8.64
C VAL A 112 -2.84 -3.90 -9.98
N THR A 113 -3.39 -4.75 -10.85
CA THR A 113 -3.90 -4.32 -12.17
C THR A 113 -5.04 -3.32 -12.04
N TYR A 114 -5.93 -3.50 -11.08
CA TYR A 114 -7.04 -2.57 -10.82
C TYR A 114 -6.51 -1.16 -10.48
N TYR A 115 -5.57 -1.04 -9.53
CA TYR A 115 -5.00 0.26 -9.13
C TYR A 115 -4.21 0.92 -10.26
N MET A 116 -3.44 0.14 -11.03
CA MET A 116 -2.75 0.67 -12.23
C MET A 116 -3.72 1.22 -13.27
N ASN A 117 -4.83 0.54 -13.51
CA ASN A 117 -5.88 1.00 -14.43
C ASN A 117 -6.62 2.24 -13.90
N ALA A 118 -6.67 2.43 -12.59
CA ALA A 118 -7.20 3.64 -11.95
C ALA A 118 -6.22 4.84 -11.98
N GLY A 119 -5.02 4.66 -12.55
CA GLY A 119 -4.04 5.73 -12.73
C GLY A 119 -2.98 5.81 -11.63
N ALA A 120 -2.98 4.86 -10.68
CA ALA A 120 -1.92 4.76 -9.68
C ALA A 120 -0.59 4.30 -10.31
N THR A 121 0.51 4.79 -9.78
CA THR A 121 1.87 4.40 -10.18
C THR A 121 2.57 3.67 -9.03
N ASP A 122 3.69 2.99 -9.33
CA ASP A 122 4.48 2.23 -8.34
C ASP A 122 3.67 1.21 -7.54
N VAL A 123 2.62 0.63 -8.16
CA VAL A 123 1.70 -0.28 -7.49
C VAL A 123 2.36 -1.60 -7.17
N ARG A 124 2.35 -1.99 -5.90
CA ARG A 124 2.98 -3.23 -5.41
C ARG A 124 2.32 -3.76 -4.14
N MET A 125 2.48 -5.04 -3.89
CA MET A 125 2.09 -5.68 -2.63
C MET A 125 3.27 -5.72 -1.66
N ARG A 126 3.00 -5.46 -0.38
CA ARG A 126 3.97 -5.59 0.72
C ARG A 126 3.33 -6.27 1.92
N THR A 127 4.10 -6.99 2.70
CA THR A 127 3.66 -7.50 4.01
C THR A 127 4.28 -6.64 5.11
N LEU A 128 3.45 -5.92 5.86
CA LEU A 128 3.83 -5.05 6.97
C LEU A 128 3.11 -5.52 8.24
N GLY A 129 3.80 -5.68 9.36
CA GLY A 129 3.21 -6.15 10.61
C GLY A 129 2.52 -7.53 10.48
N GLY A 130 2.93 -8.36 9.52
CA GLY A 130 2.29 -9.66 9.24
C GLY A 130 1.00 -9.59 8.41
N ARG A 131 0.61 -8.42 7.91
CA ARG A 131 -0.56 -8.20 7.06
C ARG A 131 -0.14 -7.73 5.66
N ASP A 132 -0.90 -8.13 4.65
CA ASP A 132 -0.66 -7.67 3.27
C ASP A 132 -1.25 -6.28 3.05
N PHE A 133 -0.49 -5.45 2.36
CA PHE A 133 -0.83 -4.10 1.93
C PHE A 133 -0.71 -3.98 0.43
N ILE A 134 -1.63 -3.26 -0.19
CA ILE A 134 -1.41 -2.68 -1.50
C ILE A 134 -0.78 -1.30 -1.30
N CYS A 135 0.36 -1.08 -1.94
CA CYS A 135 1.12 0.16 -1.85
C CYS A 135 1.17 0.78 -3.24
N TYR A 136 0.89 2.06 -3.33
CA TYR A 136 0.91 2.76 -4.61
C TYR A 136 1.16 4.25 -4.42
N ARG A 137 1.46 4.92 -5.51
CA ARG A 137 1.60 6.37 -5.58
C ARG A 137 0.44 6.95 -6.36
N ALA A 138 -0.24 7.93 -5.77
CA ALA A 138 -1.31 8.69 -6.38
C ALA A 138 -0.88 10.14 -6.57
N THR A 139 -1.26 10.75 -7.70
CA THR A 139 -1.08 12.18 -7.95
C THR A 139 -2.44 12.84 -7.91
N VAL A 140 -2.58 13.84 -7.07
CA VAL A 140 -3.82 14.60 -6.86
C VAL A 140 -3.60 16.04 -7.32
N GLN A 141 -4.56 16.57 -8.07
CA GLN A 141 -4.60 17.99 -8.42
C GLN A 141 -5.14 18.78 -7.24
N THR A 142 -4.34 19.71 -6.73
CA THR A 142 -4.72 20.64 -5.67
C THR A 142 -4.83 22.05 -6.23
N GLY A 143 -5.32 23.00 -5.42
CA GLY A 143 -5.35 24.43 -5.79
C GLY A 143 -3.97 25.02 -6.06
N ASP A 144 -2.92 24.43 -5.47
CA ASP A 144 -1.53 24.88 -5.56
C ASP A 144 -0.70 24.09 -6.60
N GLY A 145 -1.28 23.09 -7.27
CA GLY A 145 -0.64 22.27 -8.29
C GLY A 145 -0.84 20.76 -8.11
N GLU A 146 0.04 19.96 -8.70
CA GLU A 146 0.05 18.52 -8.52
C GLU A 146 0.77 18.14 -7.24
N GLU A 147 0.12 17.31 -6.42
CA GLU A 147 0.74 16.68 -5.25
C GLU A 147 0.76 15.18 -5.42
N THR A 148 1.88 14.56 -5.05
CA THR A 148 2.05 13.11 -5.10
C THR A 148 2.11 12.55 -3.69
N TRP A 149 1.28 11.53 -3.44
CA TRP A 149 1.13 10.85 -2.16
C TRP A 149 1.45 9.38 -2.30
N ASP A 150 2.21 8.84 -1.37
CA ASP A 150 2.38 7.41 -1.20
C ASP A 150 1.23 6.89 -0.31
N THR A 151 0.51 5.88 -0.82
CA THR A 151 -0.65 5.30 -0.16
C THR A 151 -0.40 3.84 0.15
N TYR A 152 -0.83 3.42 1.33
CA TYR A 152 -0.70 2.05 1.85
C TYR A 152 -2.06 1.61 2.34
N GLU A 153 -2.68 0.64 1.68
CA GLU A 153 -4.02 0.16 2.03
C GLU A 153 -4.01 -1.29 2.46
N THR A 154 -4.81 -1.57 3.47
CA THR A 154 -5.06 -2.92 3.97
C THR A 154 -6.52 -3.03 4.42
N TRP A 155 -6.95 -4.24 4.77
CA TRP A 155 -8.32 -4.49 5.21
C TRP A 155 -8.32 -5.27 6.52
N ASN A 156 -9.32 -4.98 7.37
CA ASN A 156 -9.66 -5.78 8.52
C ASN A 156 -11.17 -6.13 8.43
N GLY A 157 -11.47 -7.29 7.86
CA GLY A 157 -12.84 -7.65 7.50
C GLY A 157 -13.42 -6.71 6.45
N ASP A 158 -14.51 -6.03 6.79
CA ASP A 158 -15.20 -5.04 5.96
C ASP A 158 -14.72 -3.59 6.17
N ILE A 159 -13.66 -3.40 6.94
CA ILE A 159 -13.04 -2.09 7.14
C ILE A 159 -11.77 -2.00 6.26
N GLN A 160 -11.78 -1.07 5.32
CA GLN A 160 -10.61 -0.66 4.58
C GLN A 160 -9.86 0.41 5.38
N ILE A 161 -8.56 0.23 5.53
CA ILE A 161 -7.66 1.13 6.26
C ILE A 161 -6.66 1.69 5.25
N SER A 162 -6.63 3.00 5.09
CA SER A 162 -5.72 3.72 4.20
C SER A 162 -4.77 4.61 5.02
N PHE A 163 -3.50 4.54 4.70
CA PHE A 163 -2.46 5.41 5.20
C PHE A 163 -1.89 6.20 4.02
N GLU A 164 -1.93 7.52 4.10
CA GLU A 164 -1.46 8.41 3.04
C GLU A 164 -0.39 9.35 3.58
N THR A 165 0.71 9.51 2.86
CA THR A 165 1.84 10.30 3.35
C THR A 165 2.72 10.83 2.23
N ARG A 166 3.52 11.86 2.55
CA ARG A 166 4.66 12.33 1.77
C ARG A 166 6.00 12.05 2.46
N MET A 167 5.96 11.34 3.58
CA MET A 167 7.18 10.88 4.26
C MET A 167 7.98 9.95 3.36
N ALA A 168 9.30 9.93 3.54
CA ALA A 168 10.13 8.98 2.82
C ALA A 168 9.77 7.52 3.21
N PRO A 169 9.85 6.56 2.27
CA PRO A 169 9.53 5.16 2.57
C PRO A 169 10.33 4.57 3.74
N GLU A 170 11.60 4.98 3.91
CA GLU A 170 12.47 4.58 5.02
C GLU A 170 11.96 5.04 6.40
N ASP A 171 11.15 6.09 6.45
CA ASP A 171 10.56 6.61 7.69
C ASP A 171 9.18 6.02 7.97
N VAL A 172 8.33 5.92 6.95
CA VAL A 172 6.94 5.45 7.12
C VAL A 172 6.82 3.93 7.25
N LEU A 173 7.61 3.16 6.49
CA LEU A 173 7.48 1.69 6.51
C LEU A 173 7.80 1.06 7.88
N PRO A 174 8.80 1.52 8.66
CA PRO A 174 9.01 1.05 10.02
C PRO A 174 7.83 1.34 10.97
N ILE A 175 7.11 2.46 10.77
CA ILE A 175 5.90 2.79 11.51
C ILE A 175 4.79 1.79 11.14
N LEU A 176 4.49 1.62 9.85
CA LEU A 176 3.45 0.71 9.38
C LEU A 176 3.74 -0.76 9.73
N ALA A 177 5.01 -1.14 9.87
CA ALA A 177 5.40 -2.48 10.31
C ALA A 177 5.06 -2.76 11.78
N THR A 178 4.67 -1.75 12.57
CA THR A 178 4.19 -1.92 13.97
C THR A 178 2.71 -2.23 14.07
N ILE A 179 1.96 -2.15 12.95
CA ILE A 179 0.50 -2.36 12.98
C ILE A 179 0.17 -3.74 13.55
N THR A 180 -0.83 -3.79 14.41
CA THR A 180 -1.38 -5.03 14.99
C THR A 180 -2.89 -5.03 14.85
N PHE A 181 -3.46 -6.21 14.54
CA PHE A 181 -4.90 -6.43 14.30
C PHE A 181 -5.48 -7.37 15.34
#